data_7fa83632944a2e1b77f0111f153fb2ba
#
_entry.id   7fa83632944a2e1b77f0111f153fb2ba
#
_cell.length_a   1.000
_cell.length_b   1.000
_cell.length_c   1.000
_cell.angle_alpha   90.00
_cell.angle_beta   90.00
_cell.angle_gamma   90.00
#
_symmetry.space_group_name_H-M   'P 1'
#
loop_
_entity.id
_entity.type
_entity.pdbx_description
1 polymer ?
#
loop_
_entity_poly.entity_id
_entity_poly.type
_entity_poly.pdbx_seq_one_letter_code
_entity_poly.pdbx_strand_id
1 'polypeptide(L)'
;RSKTPAIFNESGQDYYGSGYEFTPGVDEVIRDGDAGWIISYGDMLHRCLHVVEEFREKGIKIGLINKVTLNAVDEEIMERIGNSPFVMVIESLNSRTGLGVRFGTWLLERGFSPRYDYMGTTRPGNCGQEEQILHQGLGTDSIKEKLSSFL
;
A
#
# COMPACT_ATOMS: atom_id res chain seq x y z
N ARG A 1 -16.55 17.44 0.46
CA ARG A 1 -16.13 16.03 0.57
C ARG A 1 -15.68 15.59 -0.81
N SER A 2 -14.40 15.39 -1.02
CA SER A 2 -13.94 14.62 -2.17
C SER A 2 -14.54 13.23 -2.05
N LYS A 3 -15.28 12.79 -3.05
CA LYS A 3 -15.77 11.41 -3.09
C LYS A 3 -14.55 10.53 -3.41
N THR A 4 -14.10 9.79 -2.41
CA THR A 4 -13.12 8.73 -2.62
C THR A 4 -13.73 7.70 -3.57
N PRO A 5 -13.06 7.29 -4.65
CA PRO A 5 -13.59 6.26 -5.55
C PRO A 5 -13.86 4.96 -4.80
N ALA A 6 -14.86 4.19 -5.22
CA ALA A 6 -15.11 2.86 -4.68
C ALA A 6 -13.94 1.92 -5.02
N ILE A 7 -13.65 0.99 -4.11
CA ILE A 7 -12.68 -0.07 -4.33
C ILE A 7 -13.45 -1.34 -4.65
N PHE A 8 -13.19 -1.91 -5.82
CA PHE A 8 -13.79 -3.15 -6.26
C PHE A 8 -12.82 -4.32 -6.03
N ASN A 9 -13.37 -5.44 -5.60
CA ASN A 9 -12.62 -6.69 -5.50
C ASN A 9 -12.33 -7.29 -6.89
N GLU A 10 -11.63 -8.41 -6.97
CA GLU A 10 -11.27 -9.07 -8.24
C GLU A 10 -12.48 -9.57 -9.03
N SER A 11 -13.64 -9.75 -8.38
CA SER A 11 -14.91 -10.11 -9.04
C SER A 11 -15.74 -8.91 -9.48
N GLY A 12 -15.25 -7.69 -9.28
CA GLY A 12 -15.94 -6.45 -9.67
C GLY A 12 -17.03 -5.99 -8.72
N GLN A 13 -17.11 -6.56 -7.50
CA GLN A 13 -18.03 -6.12 -6.46
C GLN A 13 -17.37 -5.06 -5.59
N ASP A 14 -18.17 -4.12 -5.04
CA ASP A 14 -17.67 -3.14 -4.08
C ASP A 14 -17.11 -3.85 -2.84
N TYR A 15 -15.82 -3.69 -2.58
CA TYR A 15 -15.13 -4.30 -1.45
C TYR A 15 -15.73 -3.86 -0.11
N TYR A 16 -16.13 -2.60 -0.02
CA TYR A 16 -16.73 -1.98 1.16
C TYR A 16 -18.26 -1.83 1.06
N GLY A 17 -18.88 -2.73 0.31
CA GLY A 17 -20.35 -2.75 0.14
C GLY A 17 -21.11 -3.15 1.40
N SER A 18 -22.41 -3.40 1.25
CA SER A 18 -23.34 -3.63 2.36
C SER A 18 -23.04 -4.85 3.26
N GLY A 19 -22.17 -5.75 2.85
CA GLY A 19 -21.75 -6.92 3.63
C GLY A 19 -20.37 -6.76 4.31
N TYR A 20 -19.75 -5.58 4.20
CA TYR A 20 -18.44 -5.36 4.77
C TYR A 20 -18.50 -5.22 6.30
N GLU A 21 -17.64 -5.99 7.00
CA GLU A 21 -17.44 -5.89 8.44
C GLU A 21 -15.98 -5.55 8.74
N PHE A 22 -15.76 -4.44 9.43
CA PHE A 22 -14.44 -4.06 9.90
C PHE A 22 -14.00 -4.94 11.08
N THR A 23 -12.83 -5.55 10.96
CA THR A 23 -12.21 -6.32 12.04
C THR A 23 -10.89 -5.66 12.46
N PRO A 24 -10.80 -5.10 13.67
CA PRO A 24 -9.57 -4.46 14.14
C PRO A 24 -8.38 -5.44 14.12
N GLY A 25 -7.24 -5.00 13.59
CA GLY A 25 -6.01 -5.78 13.54
C GLY A 25 -5.92 -6.78 12.39
N VAL A 26 -6.99 -6.99 11.63
CA VAL A 26 -7.00 -7.84 10.44
C VAL A 26 -6.84 -6.98 9.20
N ASP A 27 -5.76 -7.17 8.46
CA ASP A 27 -5.46 -6.42 7.25
C ASP A 27 -6.23 -6.98 6.05
N GLU A 28 -6.54 -6.13 5.08
CA GLU A 28 -7.41 -6.48 3.97
C GLU A 28 -6.62 -6.65 2.67
N VAL A 29 -6.67 -7.84 2.10
CA VAL A 29 -6.06 -8.11 0.79
C VAL A 29 -6.99 -7.60 -0.31
N ILE A 30 -6.63 -6.47 -0.91
CA ILE A 30 -7.40 -5.83 -2.00
C ILE A 30 -7.08 -6.51 -3.34
N ARG A 31 -5.82 -6.86 -3.55
CA ARG A 31 -5.33 -7.64 -4.70
C ARG A 31 -4.31 -8.65 -4.23
N ASP A 32 -4.42 -9.86 -4.72
CA ASP A 32 -3.39 -10.88 -4.53
C ASP A 32 -2.26 -10.73 -5.54
N GLY A 33 -1.06 -11.18 -5.19
CA GLY A 33 0.10 -11.08 -6.09
C GLY A 33 1.27 -11.95 -5.64
N ASP A 34 2.16 -12.20 -6.59
CA ASP A 34 3.37 -13.01 -6.42
C ASP A 34 4.66 -12.25 -6.78
N ALA A 35 4.55 -11.11 -7.46
CA ALA A 35 5.70 -10.28 -7.84
C ALA A 35 6.24 -9.41 -6.69
N GLY A 36 5.49 -9.28 -5.59
CA GLY A 36 5.77 -8.45 -4.42
C GLY A 36 4.50 -7.81 -3.88
N TRP A 37 4.63 -7.00 -2.82
CA TRP A 37 3.47 -6.46 -2.11
C TRP A 37 3.60 -4.97 -1.81
N ILE A 38 2.48 -4.27 -1.98
CA ILE A 38 2.29 -2.90 -1.49
C ILE A 38 1.37 -2.94 -0.27
N ILE A 39 1.79 -2.25 0.79
CA ILE A 39 0.99 -1.97 1.98
C ILE A 39 0.62 -0.50 1.92
N SER A 40 -0.66 -0.19 1.94
CA SER A 40 -1.14 1.18 1.89
C SER A 40 -2.40 1.36 2.72
N TYR A 41 -2.87 2.58 2.87
CA TYR A 41 -4.10 2.92 3.56
C TYR A 41 -4.58 4.33 3.20
N GLY A 42 -5.84 4.62 3.56
CA GLY A 42 -6.42 5.95 3.39
C GLY A 42 -6.48 6.38 1.92
N ASP A 43 -6.13 7.62 1.66
CA ASP A 43 -6.18 8.23 0.34
C ASP A 43 -5.14 7.67 -0.65
N MET A 44 -4.05 7.10 -0.15
CA MET A 44 -3.03 6.48 -1.00
C MET A 44 -3.47 5.13 -1.57
N LEU A 45 -4.43 4.45 -0.94
CA LEU A 45 -4.88 3.12 -1.37
C LEU A 45 -5.40 3.11 -2.82
N HIS A 46 -6.15 4.15 -3.23
CA HIS A 46 -6.65 4.26 -4.61
C HIS A 46 -5.54 4.45 -5.63
N ARG A 47 -4.53 5.26 -5.29
CA ARG A 47 -3.38 5.50 -6.17
C ARG A 47 -2.57 4.23 -6.35
N CYS A 48 -2.35 3.50 -5.25
CA CYS A 48 -1.70 2.21 -5.28
C CYS A 48 -2.50 1.18 -6.09
N LEU A 49 -3.82 1.13 -5.92
CA LEU A 49 -4.68 0.23 -6.68
C LEU A 49 -4.58 0.52 -8.19
N HIS A 50 -4.66 1.78 -8.60
CA HIS A 50 -4.51 2.15 -9.99
C HIS A 50 -3.18 1.67 -10.59
N VAL A 51 -2.08 1.88 -9.87
CA VAL A 51 -0.74 1.43 -10.29
C VAL A 51 -0.65 -0.10 -10.36
N VAL A 52 -1.18 -0.80 -9.36
CA VAL A 52 -1.21 -2.27 -9.33
C VAL A 52 -1.98 -2.82 -10.52
N GLU A 53 -3.12 -2.24 -10.89
CA GLU A 53 -3.88 -2.65 -12.07
C GLU A 53 -3.11 -2.44 -13.37
N GLU A 54 -2.41 -1.31 -13.54
CA GLU A 54 -1.57 -1.08 -14.71
C GLU A 54 -0.43 -2.12 -14.85
N PHE A 55 0.19 -2.55 -13.74
CA PHE A 55 1.19 -3.63 -13.76
C PHE A 55 0.55 -4.98 -14.06
N ARG A 56 -0.64 -5.23 -13.53
CA ARG A 56 -1.39 -6.48 -13.77
C ARG A 56 -1.77 -6.64 -15.24
N GLU A 57 -2.15 -5.56 -15.92
CA GLU A 57 -2.38 -5.55 -17.38
C GLU A 57 -1.13 -5.96 -18.18
N LYS A 58 0.05 -5.70 -17.64
CA LYS A 58 1.35 -6.11 -18.21
C LYS A 58 1.79 -7.52 -17.77
N GLY A 59 0.94 -8.26 -17.07
CA GLY A 59 1.23 -9.61 -16.57
C GLY A 59 2.04 -9.65 -15.27
N ILE A 60 2.25 -8.50 -14.61
CA ILE A 60 3.00 -8.41 -13.34
C ILE A 60 1.99 -8.28 -12.19
N LYS A 61 1.85 -9.34 -11.38
CA LYS A 61 0.90 -9.39 -10.29
C LYS A 61 1.51 -8.91 -8.99
N ILE A 62 1.42 -7.60 -8.74
CA ILE A 62 1.77 -7.02 -7.44
C ILE A 62 0.54 -7.11 -6.53
N GLY A 63 0.73 -7.59 -5.31
CA GLY A 63 -0.30 -7.63 -4.28
C GLY A 63 -0.51 -6.24 -3.65
N LEU A 64 -1.74 -5.97 -3.18
CA LEU A 64 -2.10 -4.73 -2.49
C LEU A 64 -2.89 -5.06 -1.23
N ILE A 65 -2.40 -4.56 -0.11
CA ILE A 65 -3.02 -4.70 1.21
C ILE A 65 -3.44 -3.32 1.72
N ASN A 66 -4.69 -3.23 2.18
CA ASN A 66 -5.16 -2.11 2.99
C ASN A 66 -4.83 -2.38 4.46
N LYS A 67 -3.96 -1.56 5.04
CA LYS A 67 -3.60 -1.62 6.45
C LYS A 67 -4.63 -0.87 7.29
N VAL A 68 -5.58 -1.59 7.83
CA VAL A 68 -6.74 -0.99 8.52
C VAL A 68 -6.45 -0.55 9.95
N THR A 69 -5.47 -1.17 10.61
CA THR A 69 -5.07 -0.83 11.99
C THR A 69 -3.56 -0.57 12.04
N LEU A 70 -3.17 0.70 12.08
CA LEU A 70 -1.77 1.12 11.87
C LEU A 70 -0.80 0.76 13.00
N ASN A 71 -1.29 0.45 14.18
CA ASN A 71 -0.49 0.10 15.36
C ASN A 71 -0.61 -1.37 15.77
N ALA A 72 -1.25 -2.19 14.96
CA ALA A 72 -1.37 -3.62 15.19
C ALA A 72 -0.68 -4.40 14.07
N VAL A 73 -0.09 -5.54 14.40
CA VAL A 73 0.51 -6.46 13.45
C VAL A 73 -0.51 -7.56 13.16
N ASP A 74 -0.75 -7.81 11.87
CA ASP A 74 -1.47 -8.99 11.41
C ASP A 74 -0.44 -10.08 11.09
N GLU A 75 -0.34 -11.09 11.96
CA GLU A 75 0.67 -12.14 11.85
C GLU A 75 0.48 -13.01 10.61
N GLU A 76 -0.77 -13.28 10.22
CA GLU A 76 -1.08 -14.05 9.02
C GLU A 76 -0.59 -13.32 7.76
N ILE A 77 -0.80 -12.02 7.71
CA ILE A 77 -0.29 -11.18 6.61
C ILE A 77 1.24 -11.14 6.64
N MET A 78 1.87 -11.00 7.81
CA MET A 78 3.34 -11.00 7.91
C MET A 78 3.95 -12.29 7.36
N GLU A 79 3.38 -13.44 7.69
CA GLU A 79 3.82 -14.74 7.16
C GLU A 79 3.64 -14.83 5.65
N ARG A 80 2.50 -14.34 5.15
CA ARG A 80 2.17 -14.37 3.73
C ARG A 80 3.14 -13.56 2.88
N ILE A 81 3.52 -12.36 3.33
CA ILE A 81 4.32 -11.41 2.55
C ILE A 81 5.81 -11.45 2.88
N GLY A 82 6.19 -12.01 4.02
CA GLY A 82 7.55 -11.92 4.58
C GLY A 82 8.65 -12.52 3.71
N ASN A 83 8.32 -13.52 2.89
CA ASN A 83 9.23 -14.18 1.96
C ASN A 83 9.00 -13.77 0.49
N SER A 84 8.23 -12.73 0.25
CA SER A 84 8.00 -12.21 -1.11
C SER A 84 9.25 -11.49 -1.67
N PRO A 85 9.33 -11.29 -3.00
CA PRO A 85 10.46 -10.58 -3.62
C PRO A 85 10.66 -9.18 -3.06
N PHE A 86 9.58 -8.44 -2.80
CA PHE A 86 9.64 -7.15 -2.12
C PHE A 86 8.37 -6.86 -1.31
N VAL A 87 8.52 -5.98 -0.32
CA VAL A 87 7.42 -5.32 0.39
C VAL A 87 7.67 -3.82 0.39
N MET A 88 6.67 -3.04 0.03
CA MET A 88 6.74 -1.58 -0.02
C MET A 88 5.55 -0.95 0.69
N VAL A 89 5.81 -0.08 1.65
CA VAL A 89 4.77 0.74 2.30
C VAL A 89 4.64 2.08 1.56
N ILE A 90 3.41 2.47 1.20
CA ILE A 90 3.13 3.74 0.54
C ILE A 90 2.04 4.46 1.33
N GLU A 91 2.37 5.63 1.85
CA GLU A 91 1.50 6.39 2.75
C GLU A 91 1.57 7.90 2.53
N SER A 92 0.55 8.63 2.95
CA SER A 92 0.53 10.10 2.92
C SER A 92 1.02 10.76 4.22
N LEU A 93 1.50 9.97 5.18
CA LEU A 93 2.12 10.48 6.41
C LEU A 93 3.63 10.69 6.26
N ASN A 94 4.23 11.32 7.27
CA ASN A 94 5.66 11.61 7.27
C ASN A 94 6.48 10.29 7.25
N SER A 95 7.38 10.18 6.29
CA SER A 95 8.19 8.99 6.06
C SER A 95 9.11 8.60 7.25
N ARG A 96 9.43 9.56 8.13
CA ARG A 96 10.29 9.30 9.31
C ARG A 96 9.53 8.76 10.51
N THR A 97 8.22 8.97 10.58
CA THR A 97 7.39 8.62 11.75
C THR A 97 6.16 7.78 11.41
N GLY A 98 5.92 7.55 10.13
CA GLY A 98 4.77 6.81 9.62
C GLY A 98 4.87 5.29 9.77
N LEU A 99 3.98 4.61 9.09
CA LEU A 99 3.91 3.15 9.08
C LEU A 99 5.16 2.51 8.46
N GLY A 100 5.71 3.13 7.40
CA GLY A 100 6.84 2.56 6.65
C GLY A 100 8.04 2.22 7.52
N VAL A 101 8.40 3.12 8.44
CA VAL A 101 9.52 2.87 9.37
C VAL A 101 9.25 1.67 10.29
N ARG A 102 8.03 1.56 10.81
CA ARG A 102 7.66 0.51 11.77
C ARG A 102 7.43 -0.84 11.09
N PHE A 103 6.82 -0.84 9.93
CA PHE A 103 6.46 -2.07 9.23
C PHE A 103 7.70 -2.90 8.85
N GLY A 104 8.76 -2.24 8.40
CA GLY A 104 10.04 -2.90 8.14
C GLY A 104 10.64 -3.53 9.40
N THR A 105 10.55 -2.85 10.54
CA THR A 105 10.99 -3.40 11.85
C THR A 105 10.17 -4.63 12.22
N TRP A 106 8.86 -4.61 12.02
CA TRP A 106 8.00 -5.77 12.30
C TRP A 106 8.34 -7.00 11.46
N LEU A 107 8.72 -6.81 10.18
CA LEU A 107 9.22 -7.91 9.35
C LEU A 107 10.52 -8.48 9.89
N LEU A 108 11.48 -7.62 10.23
CA LEU A 108 12.79 -8.05 10.75
C LEU A 108 12.68 -8.76 12.11
N GLU A 109 11.83 -8.31 13.02
CA GLU A 109 11.57 -8.96 14.30
C GLU A 109 11.05 -10.39 14.16
N ARG A 110 10.41 -10.71 13.02
CA ARG A 110 9.91 -12.05 12.67
C ARG A 110 10.85 -12.86 11.83
N GLY A 111 12.06 -12.36 11.57
CA GLY A 111 13.07 -13.03 10.78
C GLY A 111 12.85 -12.94 9.27
N PHE A 112 11.93 -12.10 8.81
CA PHE A 112 11.72 -11.86 7.38
C PHE A 112 12.62 -10.75 6.86
N SER A 113 13.12 -10.89 5.64
CA SER A 113 14.00 -9.92 5.01
C SER A 113 13.71 -9.75 3.51
N PRO A 114 12.47 -9.47 3.10
CA PRO A 114 12.19 -9.11 1.72
C PRO A 114 12.96 -7.83 1.35
N ARG A 115 13.16 -7.58 0.07
CA ARG A 115 13.61 -6.25 -0.34
C ARG A 115 12.57 -5.23 0.11
N TYR A 116 12.94 -4.31 1.00
CA TYR A 116 12.01 -3.42 1.66
C TYR A 116 12.27 -1.96 1.34
N ASP A 117 11.19 -1.20 1.08
CA ASP A 117 11.25 0.26 0.96
C ASP A 117 9.90 0.88 1.35
N TYR A 118 9.87 2.19 1.49
CA TYR A 118 8.65 2.91 1.79
C TYR A 118 8.67 4.33 1.21
N MET A 119 7.47 4.83 0.90
CA MET A 119 7.22 6.18 0.40
C MET A 119 6.27 6.91 1.36
N GLY A 120 6.58 8.15 1.65
CA GLY A 120 5.78 9.03 2.49
C GLY A 120 6.16 10.47 2.25
N THR A 121 5.54 11.40 2.98
CA THR A 121 5.85 12.82 2.85
C THR A 121 7.23 13.13 3.44
N THR A 122 8.02 13.91 2.71
CA THR A 122 9.40 14.26 3.09
C THR A 122 9.66 15.76 3.07
N ARG A 123 8.76 16.54 2.46
CA ARG A 123 8.90 17.98 2.24
C ARG A 123 7.88 18.75 3.06
N PRO A 124 8.12 20.06 3.34
CA PRO A 124 7.08 20.94 3.87
C PRO A 124 5.83 20.90 3.01
N GLY A 125 4.65 21.03 3.64
CA GLY A 125 3.38 20.99 2.94
C GLY A 125 3.23 22.11 1.91
N ASN A 126 2.41 21.84 0.90
CA ASN A 126 2.00 22.78 -0.14
C ASN A 126 0.47 22.89 -0.16
N CYS A 127 -0.07 23.87 -0.86
CA CYS A 127 -1.52 24.05 -1.02
C CYS A 127 -2.10 23.06 -2.03
N GLY A 128 -3.40 22.76 -1.89
CA GLY A 128 -4.14 21.87 -2.80
C GLY A 128 -3.93 20.39 -2.47
N GLN A 129 -4.90 19.57 -2.85
CA GLN A 129 -4.84 18.12 -2.57
C GLN A 129 -3.97 17.37 -3.58
N GLU A 130 -4.22 17.54 -4.87
CA GLU A 130 -3.43 16.89 -5.93
C GLU A 130 -2.03 17.49 -6.03
N GLU A 131 -1.92 18.80 -5.93
CA GLU A 131 -0.64 19.51 -5.94
C GLU A 131 0.25 19.08 -4.78
N GLN A 132 -0.33 18.81 -3.60
CA GLN A 132 0.39 18.29 -2.46
C GLN A 132 0.94 16.88 -2.72
N ILE A 133 0.15 16.01 -3.30
CA ILE A 133 0.56 14.64 -3.65
C ILE A 133 1.72 14.66 -4.66
N LEU A 134 1.61 15.46 -5.71
CA LEU A 134 2.68 15.61 -6.71
C LEU A 134 3.94 16.24 -6.12
N HIS A 135 3.77 17.29 -5.30
CA HIS A 135 4.87 17.97 -4.60
C HIS A 135 5.66 17.01 -3.71
N GLN A 136 4.98 16.04 -3.07
CA GLN A 136 5.62 15.04 -2.20
C GLN A 136 6.22 13.85 -2.99
N GLY A 137 6.01 13.78 -4.31
CA GLY A 137 6.45 12.64 -5.11
C GLY A 137 5.64 11.36 -4.83
N LEU A 138 4.36 11.52 -4.50
CA LEU A 138 3.44 10.41 -4.18
C LEU A 138 2.37 10.22 -5.28
N GLY A 139 2.55 10.82 -6.44
CA GLY A 139 1.71 10.58 -7.62
C GLY A 139 1.90 9.19 -8.20
N THR A 140 0.95 8.74 -9.01
CA THR A 140 0.98 7.40 -9.63
C THR A 140 2.24 7.14 -10.44
N ASP A 141 2.76 8.16 -11.15
CA ASP A 141 3.99 8.00 -11.94
C ASP A 141 5.23 7.79 -11.06
N SER A 142 5.34 8.51 -9.94
CA SER A 142 6.42 8.30 -8.97
C SER A 142 6.36 6.93 -8.32
N ILE A 143 5.15 6.43 -8.03
CA ILE A 143 4.94 5.07 -7.51
C ILE A 143 5.36 4.04 -8.55
N LYS A 144 4.97 4.20 -9.81
CA LYS A 144 5.35 3.29 -10.92
C LYS A 144 6.86 3.24 -11.11
N GLU A 145 7.52 4.41 -11.13
CA GLU A 145 8.97 4.51 -11.25
C GLU A 145 9.67 3.76 -10.11
N LYS A 146 9.23 3.99 -8.88
CA LYS A 146 9.77 3.32 -7.70
C LYS A 146 9.60 1.81 -7.79
N LEU A 147 8.42 1.31 -8.12
CA LEU A 147 8.13 -0.12 -8.27
C LEU A 147 8.94 -0.76 -9.39
N SER A 148 9.11 -0.07 -10.51
CA SER A 148 9.91 -0.57 -11.64
C SER A 148 11.37 -0.83 -11.26
N SER A 149 11.89 -0.17 -10.24
CA SER A 149 13.23 -0.43 -9.73
C SER A 149 13.33 -1.72 -8.91
N PHE A 150 12.20 -2.34 -8.56
CA PHE A 150 12.12 -3.59 -7.77
C PHE A 150 11.84 -4.82 -8.64
N LEU A 151 11.34 -4.60 -9.84
CA LEU A 151 10.98 -5.63 -10.80
C LEU A 151 12.11 -5.89 -11.81
#